data_3cb143db88d76bf2928836a2784d0579
#
_entry.id   3cb143db88d76bf2928836a2784d0579
#
_cell.length_a   1.000
_cell.length_b   1.000
_cell.length_c   1.000
_cell.angle_alpha   90.00
_cell.angle_beta   90.00
_cell.angle_gamma   90.00
#
_symmetry.space_group_name_H-M   'P 1'
#
loop_
_entity.id
_entity.type
_entity.pdbx_description
1 polymer ?
#
loop_
_entity_poly.entity_id
_entity_poly.type
_entity_poly.pdbx_seq_one_letter_code
_entity_poly.pdbx_strand_id
1 'polypeptide(L)'
;MTESNRSIEQQQAPMPDWEKRFRAPRVSLPDWAEDAPHRSLFVSNATGTYELYAWDRATGEQRQVTHRANGTTDGVLSPDGEWIWWFDDKDGDEFGIWRRQRFSGEASDGDADRKRDGGSADEPAVPGLEPSYPSGLAIGRDGRTAVVGRSTDDDGSTIHVARTGEAHVEIYRHRESAGVGDLSHDGSLIAIEHTEHGDAMHSALRVLCLDGSTVAELDDSKGGTVELGLEVLGFAPVDGDSRLLIGHQRRGRWEPLVWDVVSGEETDLALDLPGDVAAEWYPDGSALLIAHSFEARSDLWRYDIASRELVKVETPPGTVSGATARPDGTVEYLWSSAAEPSAVRSTTGEVVLDPPGLKSPGSVPVEDVWVEGPGGRIHALVQKPAGATTPLPTVFDIHGGPTWHDSDSFAAGPAAWVDHGYAVVRVNYRGSTGYGREWTDALKHRVGLIELEDIAAVREWAVTSGLADPDRLILTGGSWGGYLTLLGLGTQPDAWTLGIAAVPVADYVTAYHDEMEALKAMDRTLLGGTPEEVPERFSASSPLTYVDAVKSPVYISAGVNDPRCPIRQIDNYVDRLTARDAVHEVYRYDAGHGSLVVDERIKQVRLELDFASRHLQL
;
A
#
# COMPACT_ATOMS: atom_id res chain seq x y z
N MET A 1 -4.16 34.94 -58.85
CA MET A 1 -3.12 34.26 -58.08
C MET A 1 -3.72 33.98 -56.72
N THR A 2 -4.25 32.80 -56.56
CA THR A 2 -4.88 32.34 -55.31
C THR A 2 -3.86 31.42 -54.61
N GLU A 3 -3.23 31.93 -53.56
CA GLU A 3 -2.38 31.10 -52.70
C GLU A 3 -3.27 30.20 -51.85
N SER A 4 -3.10 28.93 -52.06
CA SER A 4 -3.73 27.85 -51.30
C SER A 4 -2.97 27.68 -49.97
N ASN A 5 -3.58 28.14 -48.87
CA ASN A 5 -3.17 27.78 -47.50
C ASN A 5 -3.45 26.28 -47.29
N ARG A 6 -2.46 25.42 -47.43
CA ARG A 6 -2.49 24.07 -46.90
C ARG A 6 -2.02 24.17 -45.42
N SER A 7 -2.99 24.15 -44.52
CA SER A 7 -2.74 23.82 -43.10
C SER A 7 -2.18 22.40 -43.05
N ILE A 8 -0.90 22.28 -42.67
CA ILE A 8 -0.29 21.02 -42.30
C ILE A 8 -0.87 20.65 -40.94
N GLU A 9 -1.91 19.82 -40.92
CA GLU A 9 -2.28 19.08 -39.72
C GLU A 9 -1.05 18.21 -39.38
N GLN A 10 -0.31 18.60 -38.36
CA GLN A 10 0.66 17.71 -37.72
C GLN A 10 -0.16 16.55 -37.13
N GLN A 11 -0.17 15.40 -37.83
CA GLN A 11 -0.63 14.15 -37.25
C GLN A 11 0.23 13.89 -36.01
N GLN A 12 -0.31 14.11 -34.82
CA GLN A 12 0.34 13.68 -33.59
C GLN A 12 0.57 12.17 -33.70
N ALA A 13 1.78 11.74 -33.40
CA ALA A 13 2.11 10.32 -33.32
C ALA A 13 1.12 9.62 -32.35
N PRO A 14 0.67 8.39 -32.66
CA PRO A 14 -0.23 7.68 -31.76
C PRO A 14 0.43 7.52 -30.39
N MET A 15 -0.37 7.73 -29.34
CA MET A 15 0.07 7.56 -27.95
C MET A 15 0.68 6.15 -27.76
N PRO A 16 1.89 6.02 -27.21
CA PRO A 16 2.54 4.73 -27.00
C PRO A 16 1.81 3.90 -25.93
N ASP A 17 1.93 2.59 -25.97
CA ASP A 17 1.20 1.68 -25.10
C ASP A 17 1.59 1.85 -23.63
N TRP A 18 2.85 2.14 -23.32
CA TRP A 18 3.29 2.43 -21.96
C TRP A 18 2.52 3.62 -21.36
N GLU A 19 2.31 4.71 -22.09
CA GLU A 19 1.57 5.89 -21.63
C GLU A 19 0.08 5.60 -21.52
N LYS A 20 -0.50 4.81 -22.46
CA LYS A 20 -1.90 4.39 -22.37
C LYS A 20 -2.20 3.63 -21.08
N ARG A 21 -1.24 2.81 -20.59
CA ARG A 21 -1.40 2.06 -19.33
C ARG A 21 -1.57 2.96 -18.11
N PHE A 22 -0.93 4.13 -18.09
CA PHE A 22 -1.13 5.11 -17.02
C PHE A 22 -2.44 5.89 -17.18
N ARG A 23 -2.83 6.23 -18.41
CA ARG A 23 -4.02 7.04 -18.71
C ARG A 23 -5.32 6.24 -18.67
N ALA A 24 -5.26 4.95 -18.86
CA ALA A 24 -6.45 4.12 -18.82
C ALA A 24 -7.13 4.22 -17.44
N PRO A 25 -8.46 4.46 -17.41
CA PRO A 25 -9.18 4.45 -16.16
C PRO A 25 -9.01 3.13 -15.41
N ARG A 26 -8.67 3.23 -14.13
CA ARG A 26 -8.57 2.12 -13.18
C ARG A 26 -9.59 2.31 -12.09
N VAL A 27 -10.00 1.22 -11.49
CA VAL A 27 -10.92 1.23 -10.36
C VAL A 27 -10.39 0.32 -9.26
N SER A 28 -10.61 0.69 -8.00
CA SER A 28 -10.45 -0.22 -6.86
C SER A 28 -11.61 -1.21 -6.79
N LEU A 29 -11.50 -2.24 -5.94
CA LEU A 29 -12.67 -3.02 -5.55
C LEU A 29 -13.67 -2.07 -4.88
N PRO A 30 -14.95 -2.04 -5.33
CA PRO A 30 -15.93 -1.19 -4.69
C PRO A 30 -16.27 -1.69 -3.28
N ASP A 31 -16.09 -0.83 -2.29
CA ASP A 31 -16.63 -1.00 -0.96
C ASP A 31 -18.15 -0.76 -0.98
N TRP A 32 -18.95 -1.53 -0.23
CA TRP A 32 -20.40 -1.47 -0.27
C TRP A 32 -21.01 -1.32 1.12
N ALA A 33 -22.12 -0.58 1.21
CA ALA A 33 -22.80 -0.33 2.47
C ALA A 33 -23.58 -1.57 2.93
N GLU A 34 -23.36 -2.02 4.16
CA GLU A 34 -23.95 -3.24 4.72
C GLU A 34 -25.49 -3.24 4.70
N ASP A 35 -26.11 -2.11 5.07
CA ASP A 35 -27.57 -1.95 5.11
C ASP A 35 -28.15 -1.45 3.77
N ALA A 36 -27.30 -1.03 2.84
CA ALA A 36 -27.68 -0.54 1.52
C ALA A 36 -26.74 -1.10 0.44
N PRO A 37 -26.69 -2.43 0.22
CA PRO A 37 -25.66 -3.09 -0.61
C PRO A 37 -25.69 -2.70 -2.09
N HIS A 38 -26.64 -1.92 -2.53
CA HIS A 38 -26.66 -1.27 -3.85
C HIS A 38 -25.81 0.01 -3.91
N ARG A 39 -25.41 0.58 -2.77
CA ARG A 39 -24.53 1.75 -2.69
C ARG A 39 -23.09 1.31 -2.48
N SER A 40 -22.20 1.86 -3.27
CA SER A 40 -20.77 1.52 -3.23
C SER A 40 -19.90 2.77 -3.35
N LEU A 41 -18.70 2.67 -2.79
CA LEU A 41 -17.63 3.65 -2.90
C LEU A 41 -16.41 2.98 -3.55
N PHE A 42 -15.75 3.65 -4.48
CA PHE A 42 -14.53 3.16 -5.10
C PHE A 42 -13.60 4.30 -5.49
N VAL A 43 -12.34 3.98 -5.70
CA VAL A 43 -11.30 4.91 -6.20
C VAL A 43 -11.17 4.75 -7.70
N SER A 44 -11.04 5.88 -8.43
CA SER A 44 -10.70 5.86 -9.86
C SER A 44 -9.89 7.07 -10.28
N ASN A 45 -9.05 6.88 -11.31
CA ASN A 45 -8.31 7.95 -11.99
C ASN A 45 -8.99 8.42 -13.29
N ALA A 46 -10.28 8.18 -13.46
CA ALA A 46 -11.01 8.46 -14.70
C ALA A 46 -10.92 9.93 -15.17
N THR A 47 -10.73 10.87 -14.26
CA THR A 47 -10.57 12.31 -14.55
C THR A 47 -9.11 12.77 -14.61
N GLY A 48 -8.15 11.84 -14.59
CA GLY A 48 -6.72 12.16 -14.62
C GLY A 48 -6.06 12.29 -13.25
N THR A 49 -6.86 12.22 -12.18
CA THR A 49 -6.40 12.19 -10.79
C THR A 49 -7.15 11.08 -10.06
N TYR A 50 -6.50 10.37 -9.14
CA TYR A 50 -7.16 9.37 -8.33
C TYR A 50 -8.05 10.05 -7.30
N GLU A 51 -9.36 9.74 -7.36
CA GLU A 51 -10.41 10.34 -6.55
C GLU A 51 -11.44 9.29 -6.14
N LEU A 52 -12.27 9.62 -5.15
CA LEU A 52 -13.36 8.78 -4.70
C LEU A 52 -14.60 8.96 -5.60
N TYR A 53 -15.30 7.84 -5.84
CA TYR A 53 -16.52 7.78 -6.63
C TYR A 53 -17.60 7.00 -5.87
N ALA A 54 -18.79 7.59 -5.76
CA ALA A 54 -20.00 6.92 -5.31
C ALA A 54 -20.67 6.22 -6.49
N TRP A 55 -21.17 5.01 -6.27
CA TRP A 55 -21.89 4.23 -7.27
C TRP A 55 -23.17 3.64 -6.68
N ASP A 56 -24.33 4.08 -7.21
CA ASP A 56 -25.60 3.43 -6.95
C ASP A 56 -25.84 2.34 -8.01
N ARG A 57 -25.69 1.08 -7.61
CA ARG A 57 -25.82 -0.08 -8.51
C ARG A 57 -27.26 -0.33 -8.95
N ALA A 58 -28.27 0.15 -8.20
CA ALA A 58 -29.67 -0.01 -8.55
C ALA A 58 -30.07 0.89 -9.72
N THR A 59 -29.47 2.08 -9.81
CA THR A 59 -29.71 3.05 -10.90
C THR A 59 -28.62 3.02 -11.97
N GLY A 60 -27.44 2.51 -11.63
CA GLY A 60 -26.23 2.57 -12.45
C GLY A 60 -25.51 3.93 -12.40
N GLU A 61 -25.99 4.87 -11.59
CA GLU A 61 -25.41 6.21 -11.49
C GLU A 61 -24.06 6.18 -10.76
N GLN A 62 -23.08 6.85 -11.36
CA GLN A 62 -21.76 7.07 -10.77
C GLN A 62 -21.49 8.55 -10.62
N ARG A 63 -20.96 8.96 -9.47
CA ARG A 63 -20.64 10.36 -9.17
C ARG A 63 -19.25 10.45 -8.57
N GLN A 64 -18.42 11.35 -9.10
CA GLN A 64 -17.17 11.72 -8.45
C GLN A 64 -17.46 12.45 -7.12
N VAL A 65 -16.85 12.00 -6.03
CA VAL A 65 -17.09 12.47 -4.66
C VAL A 65 -16.15 13.60 -4.31
N THR A 66 -14.87 13.42 -4.60
CA THR A 66 -13.78 14.35 -4.25
C THR A 66 -13.18 14.96 -5.49
N HIS A 67 -12.64 16.19 -5.35
CA HIS A 67 -12.03 16.96 -6.44
C HIS A 67 -10.80 17.71 -5.90
N ARG A 68 -9.74 16.96 -5.63
CA ARG A 68 -8.53 17.50 -5.02
C ARG A 68 -7.42 17.65 -6.05
N ALA A 69 -6.59 18.70 -5.90
CA ALA A 69 -5.49 18.94 -6.83
C ALA A 69 -4.49 17.79 -6.86
N ASN A 70 -4.19 17.22 -5.68
CA ASN A 70 -3.30 16.07 -5.52
C ASN A 70 -4.03 14.73 -5.33
N GLY A 71 -5.38 14.73 -5.49
CA GLY A 71 -6.20 13.53 -5.35
C GLY A 71 -6.46 13.12 -3.90
N THR A 72 -7.29 12.07 -3.74
CA THR A 72 -7.45 11.33 -2.49
C THR A 72 -7.95 9.92 -2.75
N THR A 73 -7.49 8.96 -1.95
CA THR A 73 -7.86 7.55 -2.05
C THR A 73 -8.49 7.01 -0.77
N ASP A 74 -8.36 7.76 0.33
CA ASP A 74 -8.83 7.33 1.64
C ASP A 74 -10.28 7.76 1.84
N GLY A 75 -11.18 6.79 1.80
CA GLY A 75 -12.61 7.01 1.99
C GLY A 75 -13.32 5.78 2.49
N VAL A 76 -14.38 6.00 3.27
CA VAL A 76 -15.21 4.97 3.90
C VAL A 76 -16.68 5.31 3.67
N LEU A 77 -17.47 4.31 3.32
CA LEU A 77 -18.93 4.41 3.20
C LEU A 77 -19.56 4.02 4.54
N SER A 78 -20.50 4.84 5.05
CA SER A 78 -21.23 4.47 6.27
C SER A 78 -22.06 3.21 6.03
N PRO A 79 -22.28 2.35 7.07
CA PRO A 79 -23.03 1.11 6.93
C PRO A 79 -24.44 1.29 6.35
N ASP A 80 -25.14 2.41 6.65
CA ASP A 80 -26.44 2.77 6.09
C ASP A 80 -26.37 3.29 4.63
N GLY A 81 -25.15 3.50 4.10
CA GLY A 81 -24.91 4.04 2.78
C GLY A 81 -25.29 5.51 2.59
N GLU A 82 -25.61 6.25 3.66
CA GLU A 82 -26.06 7.64 3.58
C GLU A 82 -24.92 8.65 3.54
N TRP A 83 -23.75 8.29 4.11
CA TRP A 83 -22.61 9.17 4.25
C TRP A 83 -21.34 8.56 3.66
N ILE A 84 -20.53 9.41 3.02
CA ILE A 84 -19.17 9.11 2.59
C ILE A 84 -18.24 9.95 3.45
N TRP A 85 -17.33 9.30 4.15
CA TRP A 85 -16.24 9.92 4.88
C TRP A 85 -14.98 9.83 4.03
N TRP A 86 -14.14 10.86 4.07
CA TRP A 86 -12.88 10.89 3.34
C TRP A 86 -11.84 11.73 4.09
N PHE A 87 -10.58 11.36 3.92
CA PHE A 87 -9.48 12.02 4.61
C PHE A 87 -9.00 13.22 3.80
N ASP A 88 -8.95 14.40 4.46
CA ASP A 88 -8.55 15.68 3.89
C ASP A 88 -7.18 16.06 4.43
N ASP A 89 -6.12 15.63 3.76
CA ASP A 89 -4.74 16.01 4.02
C ASP A 89 -4.36 17.28 3.24
N LYS A 90 -3.19 17.82 3.52
CA LYS A 90 -2.67 18.97 2.81
C LYS A 90 -1.59 18.53 1.81
N ASP A 91 -1.91 18.63 0.52
CA ASP A 91 -0.96 18.42 -0.57
C ASP A 91 -0.22 17.06 -0.55
N GLY A 92 -0.84 16.04 0.05
CA GLY A 92 -0.31 14.69 0.16
C GLY A 92 0.62 14.46 1.37
N ASP A 93 0.60 15.36 2.37
CA ASP A 93 1.42 15.24 3.59
C ASP A 93 0.86 14.24 4.61
N GLU A 94 -0.24 13.56 4.27
CA GLU A 94 -0.93 12.55 5.10
C GLU A 94 -1.41 13.09 6.46
N PHE A 95 -1.35 14.42 6.69
CA PHE A 95 -1.74 15.06 7.93
C PHE A 95 -2.98 15.92 7.74
N GLY A 96 -4.11 15.52 8.34
CA GLY A 96 -5.39 16.14 8.05
C GLY A 96 -6.52 15.76 8.99
N ILE A 97 -7.74 15.89 8.50
CA ILE A 97 -8.98 15.58 9.21
C ILE A 97 -9.90 14.71 8.36
N TRP A 98 -10.75 13.94 9.00
CA TRP A 98 -11.86 13.30 8.33
C TRP A 98 -12.95 14.31 8.01
N ARG A 99 -13.39 14.33 6.73
CA ARG A 99 -14.56 15.07 6.24
C ARG A 99 -15.65 14.09 5.85
N ARG A 100 -16.89 14.56 5.76
CA ARG A 100 -18.01 13.74 5.29
C ARG A 100 -18.94 14.52 4.39
N GLN A 101 -19.62 13.82 3.51
CA GLN A 101 -20.69 14.34 2.67
C GLN A 101 -21.77 13.28 2.45
N ARG A 102 -22.98 13.72 2.02
CA ARG A 102 -24.04 12.79 1.65
C ARG A 102 -23.66 11.95 0.43
N PHE A 103 -24.07 10.68 0.43
CA PHE A 103 -23.92 9.80 -0.73
C PHE A 103 -24.56 10.40 -2.00
N SER A 104 -25.73 11.02 -1.89
CA SER A 104 -26.40 11.72 -3.01
C SER A 104 -25.64 12.95 -3.52
N GLY A 105 -24.70 13.50 -2.76
CA GLY A 105 -24.02 14.77 -3.06
C GLY A 105 -24.87 16.01 -2.80
N GLU A 106 -26.08 15.86 -2.29
CA GLU A 106 -26.92 17.00 -1.91
C GLU A 106 -26.50 17.61 -0.56
N ALA A 107 -26.50 18.94 -0.48
CA ALA A 107 -26.29 19.63 0.79
C ALA A 107 -27.46 19.33 1.74
N SER A 108 -27.17 19.18 3.05
CA SER A 108 -28.21 18.96 4.07
C SER A 108 -29.25 20.09 4.07
N ASP A 109 -30.51 19.77 4.38
CA ASP A 109 -31.64 20.73 4.34
C ASP A 109 -31.48 21.95 5.29
N GLY A 110 -30.52 21.91 6.23
CA GLY A 110 -30.18 23.04 7.12
C GLY A 110 -29.23 24.08 6.53
N ASP A 111 -28.65 23.85 5.35
CA ASP A 111 -27.55 24.63 4.77
C ASP A 111 -27.99 25.53 3.60
N ALA A 112 -29.18 26.10 3.66
CA ALA A 112 -29.73 26.99 2.63
C ALA A 112 -28.81 28.20 2.33
N ASP A 113 -27.98 28.62 3.28
CA ASP A 113 -27.05 29.73 3.10
C ASP A 113 -25.76 29.29 2.37
N ARG A 114 -25.26 28.04 2.54
CA ARG A 114 -24.10 27.51 1.79
C ARG A 114 -24.40 27.29 0.31
N LYS A 115 -25.64 26.94 -0.05
CA LYS A 115 -26.09 26.84 -1.45
C LYS A 115 -25.98 28.17 -2.22
N ARG A 116 -25.95 29.31 -1.53
CA ARG A 116 -25.83 30.65 -2.15
C ARG A 116 -24.41 31.06 -2.48
N ASP A 117 -23.41 30.51 -1.79
CA ASP A 117 -22.01 30.95 -1.90
C ASP A 117 -21.11 29.95 -2.67
N GLY A 118 -21.68 28.87 -3.27
CA GLY A 118 -20.88 27.86 -3.97
C GLY A 118 -19.97 27.04 -3.05
N GLY A 119 -20.28 27.00 -1.73
CA GLY A 119 -19.53 26.23 -0.76
C GLY A 119 -19.64 24.72 -0.97
N SER A 120 -18.59 23.96 -0.60
CA SER A 120 -18.55 22.51 -0.66
C SER A 120 -19.70 21.89 0.13
N ALA A 121 -20.25 20.77 -0.40
CA ALA A 121 -21.30 20.00 0.28
C ALA A 121 -20.77 19.17 1.46
N ASP A 122 -19.46 19.19 1.71
CA ASP A 122 -18.77 18.44 2.75
C ASP A 122 -18.57 19.27 4.04
N GLU A 123 -18.43 18.56 5.15
CA GLU A 123 -18.21 19.13 6.48
C GLU A 123 -17.17 18.31 7.25
N PRO A 124 -16.49 18.88 8.29
CA PRO A 124 -15.69 18.06 9.21
C PRO A 124 -16.55 16.94 9.79
N ALA A 125 -16.08 15.71 9.68
CA ALA A 125 -16.82 14.54 10.12
C ALA A 125 -16.94 14.49 11.66
N VAL A 126 -15.88 14.94 12.36
CA VAL A 126 -15.82 15.08 13.82
C VAL A 126 -15.47 16.52 14.17
N PRO A 127 -16.46 17.37 14.43
CA PRO A 127 -16.21 18.78 14.77
C PRO A 127 -15.33 18.93 16.01
N GLY A 128 -14.29 19.78 15.92
CA GLY A 128 -13.38 20.08 17.03
C GLY A 128 -12.27 19.06 17.24
N LEU A 129 -12.18 18.02 16.41
CA LEU A 129 -11.02 17.13 16.39
C LEU A 129 -9.91 17.78 15.54
N GLU A 130 -8.73 17.95 16.13
CA GLU A 130 -7.59 18.59 15.49
C GLU A 130 -6.96 17.69 14.40
N PRO A 131 -6.25 18.23 13.41
CA PRO A 131 -5.55 17.45 12.39
C PRO A 131 -4.54 16.47 12.99
N SER A 132 -4.33 15.35 12.30
CA SER A 132 -3.41 14.28 12.69
C SER A 132 -3.10 13.36 11.51
N TYR A 133 -2.17 12.44 11.69
CA TYR A 133 -2.10 11.24 10.85
C TYR A 133 -3.28 10.33 11.20
N PRO A 134 -3.95 9.68 10.22
CA PRO A 134 -5.04 8.76 10.49
C PRO A 134 -4.51 7.46 11.09
N SER A 135 -5.22 6.94 12.11
CA SER A 135 -4.89 5.67 12.77
C SER A 135 -6.13 4.79 12.95
N GLY A 136 -6.84 4.58 11.85
CA GLY A 136 -8.07 3.80 11.78
C GLY A 136 -9.34 4.62 12.01
N LEU A 137 -10.43 4.11 11.42
CA LEU A 137 -11.77 4.67 11.50
C LEU A 137 -12.80 3.52 11.48
N ALA A 138 -13.74 3.51 12.40
CA ALA A 138 -14.90 2.64 12.36
C ALA A 138 -16.19 3.47 12.54
N ILE A 139 -17.21 3.19 11.72
CA ILE A 139 -18.49 3.91 11.75
C ILE A 139 -19.59 2.94 12.19
N GLY A 140 -20.31 3.31 13.23
CA GLY A 140 -21.40 2.49 13.78
C GLY A 140 -22.62 2.46 12.85
N ARG A 141 -23.32 1.33 12.85
CA ARG A 141 -24.57 1.11 12.09
C ARG A 141 -25.73 1.99 12.55
N ASP A 142 -25.63 2.56 13.75
CA ASP A 142 -26.59 3.56 14.24
C ASP A 142 -26.57 4.87 13.43
N GLY A 143 -25.64 5.02 12.49
CA GLY A 143 -25.42 6.21 11.66
C GLY A 143 -25.02 7.45 12.46
N ARG A 144 -24.66 7.30 13.74
CA ARG A 144 -24.39 8.40 14.68
C ARG A 144 -23.05 8.28 15.39
N THR A 145 -22.59 7.07 15.64
CA THR A 145 -21.35 6.78 16.37
C THR A 145 -20.22 6.55 15.37
N ALA A 146 -19.06 7.14 15.65
CA ALA A 146 -17.81 6.84 14.96
C ALA A 146 -16.68 6.74 15.98
N VAL A 147 -15.72 5.85 15.71
CA VAL A 147 -14.49 5.71 16.48
C VAL A 147 -13.33 6.10 15.58
N VAL A 148 -12.56 7.10 16.01
CA VAL A 148 -11.47 7.69 15.20
C VAL A 148 -10.14 7.54 15.92
N GLY A 149 -9.22 6.85 15.28
CA GLY A 149 -7.83 6.79 15.70
C GLY A 149 -7.01 7.92 15.08
N ARG A 150 -6.11 8.49 15.86
CA ARG A 150 -5.21 9.58 15.50
C ARG A 150 -3.80 9.31 15.98
N SER A 151 -2.83 9.80 15.23
CA SER A 151 -1.43 9.85 15.67
C SER A 151 -0.82 11.23 15.42
N THR A 152 -0.04 11.73 16.37
CA THR A 152 0.76 12.95 16.22
C THR A 152 2.11 12.77 16.91
N ASP A 153 3.11 13.55 16.49
CA ASP A 153 4.44 13.50 17.11
C ASP A 153 4.45 13.93 18.58
N ASP A 154 3.53 14.84 18.95
CA ASP A 154 3.45 15.39 20.31
C ASP A 154 2.66 14.49 21.27
N ASP A 155 1.51 13.97 20.83
CA ASP A 155 0.57 13.24 21.69
C ASP A 155 0.72 11.72 21.63
N GLY A 156 1.41 11.19 20.59
CA GLY A 156 1.38 9.78 20.24
C GLY A 156 0.03 9.37 19.64
N SER A 157 -0.43 8.17 19.95
CA SER A 157 -1.72 7.64 19.47
C SER A 157 -2.85 7.95 20.44
N THR A 158 -3.98 8.43 19.91
CA THR A 158 -5.22 8.67 20.65
C THR A 158 -6.42 8.10 19.92
N ILE A 159 -7.41 7.60 20.65
CA ILE A 159 -8.67 7.09 20.09
C ILE A 159 -9.84 7.86 20.69
N HIS A 160 -10.73 8.31 19.82
CA HIS A 160 -11.87 9.14 20.16
C HIS A 160 -13.18 8.49 19.73
N VAL A 161 -14.17 8.50 20.60
CA VAL A 161 -15.56 8.20 20.25
C VAL A 161 -16.27 9.52 19.96
N ALA A 162 -16.83 9.62 18.77
CA ALA A 162 -17.64 10.75 18.33
C ALA A 162 -19.08 10.32 18.11
N ARG A 163 -20.03 11.15 18.56
CA ARG A 163 -21.47 10.97 18.29
C ARG A 163 -22.03 12.21 17.63
N THR A 164 -22.88 12.01 16.63
CA THR A 164 -23.49 13.13 15.92
C THR A 164 -24.21 14.08 16.87
N GLY A 165 -23.79 15.35 16.87
CA GLY A 165 -24.36 16.40 17.72
C GLY A 165 -23.79 16.47 19.13
N GLU A 166 -22.81 15.67 19.47
CA GLU A 166 -22.12 15.66 20.77
C GLU A 166 -20.64 16.01 20.58
N ALA A 167 -19.96 16.41 21.66
CA ALA A 167 -18.51 16.53 21.64
C ALA A 167 -17.88 15.13 21.63
N HIS A 168 -16.79 14.98 20.88
CA HIS A 168 -16.03 13.73 20.92
C HIS A 168 -15.37 13.50 22.29
N VAL A 169 -15.14 12.25 22.65
CA VAL A 169 -14.54 11.83 23.91
C VAL A 169 -13.30 11.01 23.60
N GLU A 170 -12.14 11.42 24.15
CA GLU A 170 -10.94 10.59 24.12
C GLU A 170 -11.10 9.42 25.10
N ILE A 171 -10.93 8.20 24.60
CA ILE A 171 -11.11 6.95 25.36
C ILE A 171 -9.79 6.17 25.52
N TYR A 172 -8.77 6.50 24.74
CA TYR A 172 -7.46 5.87 24.79
C TYR A 172 -6.36 6.85 24.40
N ARG A 173 -5.22 6.73 25.07
CA ARG A 173 -3.97 7.47 24.74
C ARG A 173 -2.76 6.64 25.11
N HIS A 174 -1.81 6.56 24.19
CA HIS A 174 -0.49 5.99 24.44
C HIS A 174 0.57 6.65 23.56
N ARG A 175 1.84 6.62 24.01
CA ARG A 175 2.94 7.19 23.23
C ARG A 175 3.30 6.32 22.03
N GLU A 176 3.28 4.99 22.21
CA GLU A 176 3.50 4.05 21.12
C GLU A 176 2.27 3.95 20.21
N SER A 177 2.47 3.33 19.04
CA SER A 177 1.43 3.22 18.02
C SER A 177 0.21 2.45 18.52
N ALA A 178 -0.98 2.99 18.22
CA ALA A 178 -2.24 2.29 18.36
C ALA A 178 -3.23 2.78 17.31
N GLY A 179 -4.10 1.89 16.83
CA GLY A 179 -5.10 2.17 15.81
C GLY A 179 -6.43 1.49 16.08
N VAL A 180 -7.49 2.05 15.51
CA VAL A 180 -8.82 1.44 15.49
C VAL A 180 -8.83 0.36 14.42
N GLY A 181 -9.03 -0.89 14.83
CA GLY A 181 -9.20 -2.01 13.91
C GLY A 181 -10.65 -2.15 13.47
N ASP A 182 -11.60 -2.25 14.43
CA ASP A 182 -13.00 -2.42 14.09
C ASP A 182 -13.95 -2.02 15.26
N LEU A 183 -15.23 -1.88 14.94
CA LEU A 183 -16.35 -1.66 15.88
C LEU A 183 -17.36 -2.79 15.73
N SER A 184 -17.75 -3.44 16.83
CA SER A 184 -18.72 -4.54 16.80
C SER A 184 -20.03 -4.14 16.12
N HIS A 185 -20.70 -5.11 15.52
CA HIS A 185 -21.92 -4.90 14.74
C HIS A 185 -23.03 -4.15 15.50
N ASP A 186 -23.16 -4.38 16.80
CA ASP A 186 -24.07 -3.64 17.68
C ASP A 186 -23.49 -2.30 18.20
N GLY A 187 -22.27 -1.95 17.84
CA GLY A 187 -21.59 -0.72 18.20
C GLY A 187 -21.14 -0.65 19.67
N SER A 188 -21.08 -1.77 20.40
CA SER A 188 -20.77 -1.77 21.85
C SER A 188 -19.29 -1.99 22.17
N LEU A 189 -18.53 -2.64 21.29
CA LEU A 189 -17.14 -3.03 21.47
C LEU A 189 -16.25 -2.45 20.38
N ILE A 190 -15.07 -1.98 20.77
CA ILE A 190 -14.04 -1.43 19.88
C ILE A 190 -12.82 -2.35 19.95
N ALA A 191 -12.38 -2.91 18.82
CA ALA A 191 -11.11 -3.59 18.72
C ALA A 191 -10.02 -2.61 18.29
N ILE A 192 -8.90 -2.60 19.02
CA ILE A 192 -7.72 -1.79 18.69
C ILE A 192 -6.49 -2.67 18.60
N GLU A 193 -5.59 -2.29 17.69
CA GLU A 193 -4.21 -2.77 17.64
C GLU A 193 -3.31 -1.81 18.39
N HIS A 194 -2.34 -2.31 19.13
CA HIS A 194 -1.39 -1.45 19.84
C HIS A 194 -0.01 -2.08 19.98
N THR A 195 1.00 -1.22 20.14
CA THR A 195 2.41 -1.62 20.32
C THR A 195 2.97 -1.09 21.64
N GLU A 196 2.16 -1.06 22.71
CA GLU A 196 2.55 -0.56 24.04
C GLU A 196 3.82 -1.23 24.61
N HIS A 197 4.12 -2.45 24.15
CA HIS A 197 5.34 -3.19 24.49
C HIS A 197 6.61 -2.68 23.77
N GLY A 198 6.48 -1.76 22.78
CA GLY A 198 7.59 -1.10 22.08
C GLY A 198 8.05 -1.78 20.78
N ASP A 199 7.50 -2.93 20.37
CA ASP A 199 7.79 -3.55 19.07
C ASP A 199 6.73 -3.11 18.05
N ALA A 200 7.10 -2.18 17.16
CA ALA A 200 6.18 -1.62 16.15
C ALA A 200 5.84 -2.60 15.01
N MET A 201 6.53 -3.74 14.92
CA MET A 201 6.31 -4.74 13.87
C MET A 201 5.34 -5.84 14.26
N HIS A 202 5.03 -5.97 15.56
CA HIS A 202 4.21 -7.05 16.10
C HIS A 202 3.19 -6.49 17.09
N SER A 203 2.00 -6.13 16.61
CA SER A 203 0.93 -5.56 17.44
C SER A 203 0.33 -6.59 18.40
N ALA A 204 -0.15 -6.08 19.55
CA ALA A 204 -1.10 -6.75 20.44
C ALA A 204 -2.50 -6.17 20.21
N LEU A 205 -3.53 -6.88 20.69
CA LEU A 205 -4.93 -6.49 20.53
C LEU A 205 -5.56 -6.17 21.89
N ARG A 206 -6.39 -5.12 21.92
CA ARG A 206 -7.25 -4.80 23.06
C ARG A 206 -8.67 -4.51 22.60
N VAL A 207 -9.64 -5.01 23.33
CA VAL A 207 -11.06 -4.70 23.13
C VAL A 207 -11.55 -3.80 24.23
N LEU A 208 -12.16 -2.68 23.83
CA LEU A 208 -12.66 -1.63 24.72
C LEU A 208 -14.19 -1.51 24.61
N CYS A 209 -14.83 -1.08 25.67
CA CYS A 209 -16.15 -0.45 25.58
C CYS A 209 -16.05 1.00 25.08
N LEU A 210 -17.18 1.61 24.70
CA LEU A 210 -17.24 3.01 24.25
C LEU A 210 -16.83 4.04 25.34
N ASP A 211 -16.71 3.65 26.59
CA ASP A 211 -16.22 4.50 27.68
C ASP A 211 -14.71 4.33 27.95
N GLY A 212 -14.02 3.52 27.14
CA GLY A 212 -12.60 3.22 27.25
C GLY A 212 -12.26 2.11 28.25
N SER A 213 -13.23 1.49 28.91
CA SER A 213 -12.97 0.36 29.79
C SER A 213 -12.57 -0.88 28.98
N THR A 214 -11.49 -1.57 29.41
CA THR A 214 -11.00 -2.77 28.75
C THR A 214 -11.89 -3.97 29.04
N VAL A 215 -12.30 -4.66 27.99
CA VAL A 215 -13.07 -5.91 28.03
C VAL A 215 -12.15 -7.12 27.96
N ALA A 216 -11.22 -7.10 27.00
CA ALA A 216 -10.29 -8.20 26.75
C ALA A 216 -8.97 -7.68 26.17
N GLU A 217 -7.91 -8.46 26.33
CA GLU A 217 -6.59 -8.19 25.74
C GLU A 217 -5.96 -9.50 25.28
N LEU A 218 -5.35 -9.49 24.10
CA LEU A 218 -4.59 -10.60 23.57
C LEU A 218 -3.21 -10.09 23.13
N ASP A 219 -2.15 -10.70 23.68
CA ASP A 219 -0.79 -10.23 23.46
C ASP A 219 0.15 -11.45 23.38
N ASP A 220 0.55 -11.78 22.19
CA ASP A 220 1.44 -12.91 21.91
C ASP A 220 2.94 -12.58 22.11
N SER A 221 3.27 -11.31 22.41
CA SER A 221 4.62 -10.90 22.78
C SER A 221 4.99 -11.31 24.22
N LYS A 222 3.99 -11.52 25.08
CA LYS A 222 4.18 -11.82 26.50
C LYS A 222 4.58 -13.28 26.74
N GLY A 223 5.80 -13.50 27.21
CA GLY A 223 6.26 -14.79 27.73
C GLY A 223 7.04 -15.68 26.76
N GLY A 224 7.28 -15.22 25.53
CA GLY A 224 8.10 -15.92 24.51
C GLY A 224 9.51 -15.35 24.37
N THR A 225 10.38 -16.10 23.73
CA THR A 225 11.68 -15.58 23.21
C THR A 225 11.52 -14.97 21.80
N VAL A 226 10.30 -14.97 21.27
CA VAL A 226 9.95 -14.58 19.93
C VAL A 226 8.74 -13.67 20.00
N GLU A 227 8.83 -12.51 19.41
CA GLU A 227 7.75 -11.56 19.26
C GLU A 227 6.84 -12.02 18.13
N LEU A 228 5.52 -12.07 18.38
CA LEU A 228 4.51 -12.51 17.43
C LEU A 228 3.45 -11.43 17.29
N GLY A 229 3.13 -11.08 16.05
CA GLY A 229 2.11 -10.10 15.74
C GLY A 229 0.70 -10.67 15.72
N LEU A 230 -0.23 -9.79 16.06
CA LEU A 230 -1.67 -9.98 15.92
C LEU A 230 -2.24 -8.82 15.09
N GLU A 231 -3.30 -9.08 14.33
CA GLU A 231 -4.03 -8.05 13.59
C GLU A 231 -5.54 -8.23 13.72
N VAL A 232 -6.29 -7.15 13.66
CA VAL A 232 -7.76 -7.16 13.65
C VAL A 232 -8.24 -7.37 12.21
N LEU A 233 -9.03 -8.43 11.98
CA LEU A 233 -9.66 -8.69 10.67
C LEU A 233 -11.15 -8.31 10.68
N GLY A 234 -11.79 -8.22 11.85
CA GLY A 234 -13.15 -7.69 12.00
C GLY A 234 -14.05 -8.51 12.91
N PHE A 235 -15.01 -7.84 13.56
CA PHE A 235 -16.05 -8.51 14.35
C PHE A 235 -17.02 -9.31 13.46
N ALA A 236 -17.61 -10.34 14.04
CA ALA A 236 -18.70 -11.05 13.37
C ALA A 236 -19.86 -10.07 13.06
N PRO A 237 -20.42 -10.08 11.82
CA PRO A 237 -21.44 -9.12 11.39
C PRO A 237 -22.85 -9.50 11.89
N VAL A 238 -22.98 -9.76 13.20
CA VAL A 238 -24.22 -10.20 13.85
C VAL A 238 -24.39 -9.48 15.18
N ASP A 239 -25.56 -8.90 15.44
CA ASP A 239 -25.84 -8.19 16.68
C ASP A 239 -25.64 -9.07 17.90
N GLY A 240 -24.84 -8.57 18.86
CA GLY A 240 -24.54 -9.26 20.12
C GLY A 240 -23.57 -10.44 19.99
N ASP A 241 -22.99 -10.67 18.82
CA ASP A 241 -21.92 -11.64 18.63
C ASP A 241 -20.58 -11.00 19.02
N SER A 242 -19.89 -11.59 20.00
CA SER A 242 -18.62 -11.11 20.51
C SER A 242 -17.39 -11.72 19.83
N ARG A 243 -17.58 -12.48 18.76
CA ARG A 243 -16.47 -13.08 18.03
C ARG A 243 -15.74 -12.05 17.18
N LEU A 244 -14.44 -11.94 17.39
CA LEU A 244 -13.51 -11.14 16.59
C LEU A 244 -12.66 -12.09 15.75
N LEU A 245 -12.65 -11.89 14.45
CA LEU A 245 -11.71 -12.53 13.55
C LEU A 245 -10.38 -11.78 13.63
N ILE A 246 -9.31 -12.49 13.88
CA ILE A 246 -7.96 -11.93 14.00
C ILE A 246 -6.95 -12.72 13.18
N GLY A 247 -5.89 -12.05 12.72
CA GLY A 247 -4.70 -12.69 12.20
C GLY A 247 -3.67 -12.92 13.30
N HIS A 248 -2.88 -13.99 13.18
CA HIS A 248 -1.79 -14.32 14.10
C HIS A 248 -0.60 -14.97 13.39
N GLN A 249 0.59 -14.92 14.01
CA GLN A 249 1.83 -15.47 13.45
C GLN A 249 2.34 -16.72 14.21
N ARG A 250 1.55 -17.36 15.05
CA ARG A 250 1.96 -18.44 15.98
C ARG A 250 2.60 -19.65 15.30
N ARG A 251 2.29 -19.89 14.01
CA ARG A 251 2.86 -20.98 13.22
C ARG A 251 3.89 -20.52 12.19
N GLY A 252 4.45 -19.33 12.38
CA GLY A 252 5.51 -18.80 11.52
C GLY A 252 5.00 -18.19 10.20
N ARG A 253 3.73 -17.89 10.11
CA ARG A 253 3.05 -17.19 8.99
C ARG A 253 1.76 -16.55 9.49
N TRP A 254 1.21 -15.63 8.71
CA TRP A 254 -0.11 -15.07 9.01
C TRP A 254 -1.21 -16.09 8.75
N GLU A 255 -2.06 -16.31 9.75
CA GLU A 255 -3.21 -17.20 9.69
C GLU A 255 -4.36 -16.65 10.54
N PRO A 256 -5.64 -16.84 10.11
CA PRO A 256 -6.78 -16.36 10.87
C PRO A 256 -7.16 -17.31 12.02
N LEU A 257 -7.64 -16.74 13.11
CA LEU A 257 -8.39 -17.41 14.17
C LEU A 257 -9.60 -16.59 14.58
N VAL A 258 -10.59 -17.22 15.19
CA VAL A 258 -11.76 -16.57 15.78
C VAL A 258 -11.60 -16.50 17.29
N TRP A 259 -11.62 -15.30 17.84
CA TRP A 259 -11.52 -15.03 19.28
C TRP A 259 -12.86 -14.49 19.81
N ASP A 260 -13.52 -15.22 20.71
CA ASP A 260 -14.67 -14.71 21.46
C ASP A 260 -14.14 -13.84 22.62
N VAL A 261 -14.27 -12.53 22.47
CA VAL A 261 -13.66 -11.56 23.39
C VAL A 261 -14.33 -11.51 24.76
N VAL A 262 -15.55 -12.06 24.91
CA VAL A 262 -16.29 -12.12 26.19
C VAL A 262 -15.94 -13.38 26.96
N SER A 263 -15.92 -14.54 26.30
CA SER A 263 -15.57 -15.81 26.96
C SER A 263 -14.06 -16.04 27.04
N GLY A 264 -13.28 -15.39 26.16
CA GLY A 264 -11.86 -15.62 25.98
C GLY A 264 -11.53 -16.88 25.18
N GLU A 265 -12.52 -17.54 24.57
CA GLU A 265 -12.30 -18.74 23.75
C GLU A 265 -11.65 -18.36 22.41
N GLU A 266 -10.57 -19.06 22.07
CA GLU A 266 -9.89 -18.94 20.79
C GLU A 266 -10.16 -20.19 19.95
N THR A 267 -10.68 -20.02 18.74
CA THR A 267 -10.92 -21.10 17.78
C THR A 267 -9.94 -20.98 16.63
N ASP A 268 -8.93 -21.86 16.62
CA ASP A 268 -7.99 -22.00 15.51
C ASP A 268 -8.69 -22.66 14.31
N LEU A 269 -8.58 -22.04 13.13
CA LEU A 269 -9.21 -22.53 11.91
C LEU A 269 -8.42 -23.69 11.28
N ALA A 270 -7.10 -23.77 11.52
CA ALA A 270 -6.20 -24.83 11.05
C ALA A 270 -6.36 -25.16 9.54
N LEU A 271 -6.29 -24.11 8.69
CA LEU A 271 -6.63 -24.19 7.26
C LEU A 271 -5.66 -25.06 6.44
N ASP A 272 -4.45 -25.33 6.96
CA ASP A 272 -3.39 -26.12 6.31
C ASP A 272 -3.01 -25.62 4.89
N LEU A 273 -3.05 -24.29 4.69
CA LEU A 273 -2.60 -23.63 3.47
C LEU A 273 -1.16 -23.12 3.66
N PRO A 274 -0.25 -23.29 2.67
CA PRO A 274 1.09 -22.70 2.74
C PRO A 274 1.03 -21.17 2.53
N GLY A 275 2.05 -20.42 2.97
CA GLY A 275 2.10 -18.96 2.81
C GLY A 275 1.18 -18.23 3.78
N ASP A 276 0.83 -16.98 3.46
CA ASP A 276 0.02 -16.12 4.33
C ASP A 276 -1.46 -16.23 3.99
N VAL A 277 -2.30 -16.17 5.02
CA VAL A 277 -3.76 -16.30 4.91
C VAL A 277 -4.42 -15.17 5.67
N ALA A 278 -5.21 -14.35 4.97
CA ALA A 278 -6.14 -13.38 5.54
C ALA A 278 -7.58 -13.87 5.38
N ALA A 279 -8.52 -13.28 6.14
CA ALA A 279 -9.92 -13.68 6.07
C ALA A 279 -10.84 -12.50 6.37
N GLU A 280 -12.06 -12.53 5.83
CA GLU A 280 -13.16 -11.65 6.21
C GLU A 280 -14.45 -12.46 6.41
N TRP A 281 -15.38 -11.92 7.17
CA TRP A 281 -16.68 -12.54 7.39
C TRP A 281 -17.57 -12.47 6.13
N TYR A 282 -18.31 -13.54 5.84
CA TYR A 282 -19.51 -13.42 5.03
C TYR A 282 -20.56 -12.59 5.79
N PRO A 283 -21.40 -11.80 5.09
CA PRO A 283 -22.32 -10.84 5.74
C PRO A 283 -23.31 -11.44 6.73
N ASP A 284 -23.57 -12.76 6.67
CA ASP A 284 -24.45 -13.48 7.58
C ASP A 284 -23.71 -14.13 8.76
N GLY A 285 -22.40 -13.98 8.84
CA GLY A 285 -21.56 -14.57 9.91
C GLY A 285 -21.42 -16.09 9.85
N SER A 286 -21.92 -16.74 8.79
CA SER A 286 -21.91 -18.22 8.67
C SER A 286 -20.59 -18.78 8.13
N ALA A 287 -19.83 -17.98 7.42
CA ALA A 287 -18.61 -18.40 6.75
C ALA A 287 -17.55 -17.28 6.72
N LEU A 288 -16.34 -17.64 6.34
CA LEU A 288 -15.25 -16.72 6.06
C LEU A 288 -14.87 -16.80 4.58
N LEU A 289 -14.62 -15.66 3.97
CA LEU A 289 -13.89 -15.53 2.72
C LEU A 289 -12.41 -15.49 3.05
N ILE A 290 -11.67 -16.47 2.57
CA ILE A 290 -10.24 -16.63 2.82
C ILE A 290 -9.48 -16.11 1.60
N ALA A 291 -8.57 -15.17 1.82
CA ALA A 291 -7.57 -14.74 0.86
C ALA A 291 -6.23 -15.41 1.18
N HIS A 292 -5.77 -16.28 0.30
CA HIS A 292 -4.55 -17.06 0.46
C HIS A 292 -3.47 -16.55 -0.49
N SER A 293 -2.31 -16.17 0.03
CA SER A 293 -1.16 -15.67 -0.72
C SER A 293 0.02 -16.62 -0.60
N PHE A 294 0.51 -17.11 -1.75
CA PHE A 294 1.63 -18.02 -1.82
C PHE A 294 2.40 -17.88 -3.12
N GLU A 295 3.74 -17.84 -3.03
CA GLU A 295 4.65 -17.76 -4.19
C GLU A 295 4.22 -16.68 -5.22
N ALA A 296 4.00 -15.45 -4.73
CA ALA A 296 3.66 -14.28 -5.54
C ALA A 296 2.30 -14.37 -6.30
N ARG A 297 1.40 -15.23 -5.87
CA ARG A 297 0.03 -15.37 -6.38
C ARG A 297 -0.97 -15.47 -5.25
N SER A 298 -2.25 -15.28 -5.56
CA SER A 298 -3.30 -15.45 -4.57
C SER A 298 -4.51 -16.21 -5.09
N ASP A 299 -5.11 -16.96 -4.18
CA ASP A 299 -6.32 -17.73 -4.36
C ASP A 299 -7.39 -17.31 -3.35
N LEU A 300 -8.64 -17.54 -3.66
CA LEU A 300 -9.77 -17.37 -2.74
C LEU A 300 -10.38 -18.69 -2.33
N TRP A 301 -10.85 -18.76 -1.07
CA TRP A 301 -11.52 -19.91 -0.51
C TRP A 301 -12.70 -19.46 0.36
N ARG A 302 -13.70 -20.32 0.49
CA ARG A 302 -14.78 -20.17 1.45
C ARG A 302 -14.63 -21.21 2.56
N TYR A 303 -14.60 -20.74 3.80
CA TYR A 303 -14.57 -21.60 4.99
C TYR A 303 -15.89 -21.52 5.73
N ASP A 304 -16.60 -22.61 5.84
CA ASP A 304 -17.87 -22.69 6.57
C ASP A 304 -17.61 -22.95 8.07
N ILE A 305 -18.09 -22.04 8.92
CA ILE A 305 -17.82 -22.06 10.38
C ILE A 305 -18.39 -23.33 11.03
N ALA A 306 -19.59 -23.76 10.65
CA ALA A 306 -20.30 -24.86 11.31
C ALA A 306 -19.75 -26.24 10.91
N SER A 307 -19.55 -26.45 9.61
CA SER A 307 -19.03 -27.73 9.09
C SER A 307 -17.51 -27.81 9.07
N ARG A 308 -16.80 -26.65 9.18
CA ARG A 308 -15.35 -26.51 9.00
C ARG A 308 -14.86 -26.94 7.62
N GLU A 309 -15.73 -26.87 6.63
CA GLU A 309 -15.39 -27.19 5.25
C GLU A 309 -14.71 -26.00 4.57
N LEU A 310 -13.55 -26.26 3.93
CA LEU A 310 -12.81 -25.29 3.13
C LEU A 310 -13.00 -25.62 1.65
N VAL A 311 -13.61 -24.70 0.89
CA VAL A 311 -13.90 -24.87 -0.53
C VAL A 311 -13.24 -23.78 -1.34
N LYS A 312 -12.50 -24.16 -2.40
CA LYS A 312 -11.86 -23.17 -3.28
C LYS A 312 -12.91 -22.38 -4.06
N VAL A 313 -12.72 -21.06 -4.09
CA VAL A 313 -13.45 -20.15 -4.99
C VAL A 313 -12.63 -20.00 -6.27
N GLU A 314 -13.21 -20.37 -7.40
CA GLU A 314 -12.51 -20.36 -8.68
C GLU A 314 -12.20 -18.93 -9.14
N THR A 315 -10.92 -18.64 -9.33
CA THR A 315 -10.39 -17.40 -9.87
C THR A 315 -9.38 -17.68 -10.99
N PRO A 316 -9.18 -16.78 -11.96
CA PRO A 316 -8.09 -16.93 -12.92
C PRO A 316 -6.72 -16.92 -12.24
N PRO A 317 -5.70 -17.59 -12.81
CA PRO A 317 -4.32 -17.50 -12.30
C PRO A 317 -3.81 -16.05 -12.32
N GLY A 318 -3.16 -15.61 -11.24
CA GLY A 318 -2.65 -14.25 -11.05
C GLY A 318 -2.77 -13.81 -9.60
N THR A 319 -3.06 -12.54 -9.38
CA THR A 319 -3.18 -11.96 -8.04
C THR A 319 -4.57 -11.37 -7.83
N VAL A 320 -5.22 -11.77 -6.76
CA VAL A 320 -6.39 -11.11 -6.20
C VAL A 320 -5.89 -10.10 -5.15
N SER A 321 -6.04 -8.81 -5.43
CA SER A 321 -5.57 -7.72 -4.55
C SER A 321 -6.64 -7.19 -3.60
N GLY A 322 -7.84 -7.77 -3.63
CA GLY A 322 -8.95 -7.51 -2.73
C GLY A 322 -10.14 -8.35 -3.15
N ALA A 323 -10.94 -8.79 -2.19
CA ALA A 323 -12.16 -9.57 -2.43
C ALA A 323 -13.18 -9.25 -1.35
N THR A 324 -14.46 -9.36 -1.65
CA THR A 324 -15.56 -9.20 -0.69
C THR A 324 -16.71 -10.13 -1.02
N ALA A 325 -17.34 -10.69 0.02
CA ALA A 325 -18.53 -11.51 -0.10
C ALA A 325 -19.79 -10.62 -0.08
N ARG A 326 -20.68 -10.83 -1.05
CA ARG A 326 -21.95 -10.08 -1.16
C ARG A 326 -23.08 -10.79 -0.39
N PRO A 327 -24.15 -10.07 0.00
CA PRO A 327 -25.30 -10.66 0.71
C PRO A 327 -25.99 -11.81 -0.02
N ASP A 328 -25.89 -11.88 -1.35
CA ASP A 328 -26.43 -12.97 -2.17
C ASP A 328 -25.49 -14.20 -2.26
N GLY A 329 -24.34 -14.14 -1.59
CA GLY A 329 -23.33 -15.21 -1.56
C GLY A 329 -22.35 -15.17 -2.73
N THR A 330 -22.48 -14.22 -3.66
CA THR A 330 -21.46 -14.01 -4.69
C THR A 330 -20.21 -13.35 -4.08
N VAL A 331 -19.04 -13.58 -4.69
CA VAL A 331 -17.80 -12.92 -4.30
C VAL A 331 -17.37 -11.99 -5.43
N GLU A 332 -17.13 -10.74 -5.10
CA GLU A 332 -16.51 -9.76 -5.98
C GLU A 332 -15.04 -9.61 -5.61
N TYR A 333 -14.17 -9.49 -6.61
CA TYR A 333 -12.73 -9.43 -6.38
C TYR A 333 -12.01 -8.60 -7.43
N LEU A 334 -10.98 -7.87 -7.01
CA LEU A 334 -10.05 -7.16 -7.88
C LEU A 334 -8.91 -8.10 -8.27
N TRP A 335 -8.83 -8.42 -9.54
CA TRP A 335 -7.86 -9.38 -10.08
C TRP A 335 -7.00 -8.75 -11.16
N SER A 336 -5.75 -9.17 -11.23
CA SER A 336 -4.85 -8.92 -12.37
C SER A 336 -3.80 -10.04 -12.50
N SER A 337 -3.10 -10.07 -13.63
CA SER A 337 -1.81 -10.74 -13.76
C SER A 337 -0.80 -9.75 -14.34
N ALA A 338 0.48 -10.07 -14.34
CA ALA A 338 1.48 -9.20 -14.95
C ALA A 338 1.19 -8.89 -16.44
N ALA A 339 0.50 -9.82 -17.12
CA ALA A 339 0.11 -9.68 -18.52
C ALA A 339 -1.23 -8.95 -18.72
N GLU A 340 -2.14 -9.03 -17.77
CA GLU A 340 -3.51 -8.53 -17.89
C GLU A 340 -3.81 -7.43 -16.87
N PRO A 341 -4.32 -6.27 -17.32
CA PRO A 341 -4.71 -5.17 -16.44
C PRO A 341 -5.76 -5.56 -15.41
N SER A 342 -5.77 -4.80 -14.30
CA SER A 342 -6.71 -5.01 -13.20
C SER A 342 -8.17 -4.88 -13.65
N ALA A 343 -9.02 -5.79 -13.15
CA ALA A 343 -10.46 -5.79 -13.36
C ALA A 343 -11.20 -6.24 -12.11
N VAL A 344 -12.33 -5.60 -11.81
CA VAL A 344 -13.26 -6.06 -10.77
C VAL A 344 -14.15 -7.14 -11.38
N ARG A 345 -14.02 -8.35 -10.87
CA ARG A 345 -14.71 -9.55 -11.35
C ARG A 345 -15.67 -10.09 -10.29
N SER A 346 -16.60 -10.92 -10.70
CA SER A 346 -17.48 -11.68 -9.81
C SER A 346 -17.36 -13.17 -10.07
N THR A 347 -17.68 -13.98 -9.08
CA THR A 347 -17.83 -15.43 -9.20
C THR A 347 -18.95 -15.85 -10.15
N THR A 348 -19.82 -14.92 -10.58
CA THR A 348 -20.79 -15.13 -11.68
C THR A 348 -20.12 -15.13 -13.06
N GLY A 349 -18.83 -14.77 -13.15
CA GLY A 349 -18.09 -14.63 -14.40
C GLY A 349 -18.23 -13.25 -15.07
N GLU A 350 -18.95 -12.32 -14.45
CA GLU A 350 -19.12 -10.97 -14.98
C GLU A 350 -18.00 -10.02 -14.54
N VAL A 351 -17.71 -9.03 -15.38
CA VAL A 351 -16.94 -7.84 -14.98
C VAL A 351 -17.90 -6.89 -14.26
N VAL A 352 -17.67 -6.67 -12.98
CA VAL A 352 -18.59 -5.91 -12.11
C VAL A 352 -18.56 -4.41 -12.43
N LEU A 353 -17.35 -3.90 -12.66
CA LEU A 353 -17.13 -2.48 -12.93
C LEU A 353 -16.10 -2.33 -14.05
N ASP A 354 -16.55 -1.81 -15.19
CA ASP A 354 -15.71 -1.54 -16.36
C ASP A 354 -15.79 -0.04 -16.72
N PRO A 355 -14.82 0.78 -16.29
CA PRO A 355 -14.87 2.21 -16.52
C PRO A 355 -14.83 2.53 -18.01
N PRO A 356 -15.61 3.55 -18.46
CA PRO A 356 -15.61 3.96 -19.86
C PRO A 356 -14.29 4.62 -20.26
N GLY A 357 -13.99 4.63 -21.56
CA GLY A 357 -12.83 5.33 -22.11
C GLY A 357 -11.71 4.42 -22.58
N LEU A 358 -10.47 4.90 -22.46
CA LEU A 358 -9.29 4.21 -22.93
C LEU A 358 -9.10 2.89 -22.17
N LYS A 359 -8.90 1.79 -22.92
CA LYS A 359 -8.57 0.50 -22.29
C LYS A 359 -7.07 0.37 -22.16
N SER A 360 -6.63 -0.13 -21.01
CA SER A 360 -5.22 -0.39 -20.76
C SER A 360 -4.71 -1.53 -21.63
N PRO A 361 -3.65 -1.34 -22.41
CA PRO A 361 -2.99 -2.47 -23.07
C PRO A 361 -2.44 -3.46 -22.03
N GLY A 362 -2.44 -4.74 -22.37
CA GLY A 362 -1.72 -5.77 -21.61
C GLY A 362 -0.21 -5.62 -21.72
N SER A 363 0.50 -6.54 -21.06
CA SER A 363 1.96 -6.66 -21.11
C SER A 363 2.36 -8.12 -21.31
N VAL A 364 3.54 -8.49 -20.87
CA VAL A 364 4.03 -9.88 -20.91
C VAL A 364 3.85 -10.56 -19.56
N PRO A 365 3.67 -11.89 -19.53
CA PRO A 365 3.61 -12.63 -18.27
C PRO A 365 4.97 -12.61 -17.55
N VAL A 366 4.96 -12.92 -16.25
CA VAL A 366 6.17 -13.17 -15.46
C VAL A 366 6.63 -14.61 -15.61
N GLU A 367 7.94 -14.80 -15.49
CA GLU A 367 8.58 -16.10 -15.29
C GLU A 367 9.06 -16.16 -13.82
N ASP A 368 8.71 -17.23 -13.10
CA ASP A 368 9.19 -17.44 -11.73
C ASP A 368 10.61 -17.96 -11.76
N VAL A 369 11.47 -17.39 -10.94
CA VAL A 369 12.85 -17.80 -10.77
C VAL A 369 13.17 -17.94 -9.29
N TRP A 370 13.85 -19.04 -8.96
CA TRP A 370 14.32 -19.31 -7.62
C TRP A 370 15.86 -19.40 -7.62
N VAL A 371 16.48 -18.51 -6.85
CA VAL A 371 17.94 -18.37 -6.76
C VAL A 371 18.40 -18.75 -5.36
N GLU A 372 19.45 -19.54 -5.25
CA GLU A 372 20.09 -19.81 -3.96
C GLU A 372 20.82 -18.56 -3.47
N GLY A 373 20.45 -18.08 -2.29
CA GLY A 373 21.02 -16.90 -1.66
C GLY A 373 21.60 -17.17 -0.29
N PRO A 374 22.20 -16.17 0.36
CA PRO A 374 22.85 -16.33 1.68
C PRO A 374 21.87 -16.73 2.80
N GLY A 375 20.59 -16.32 2.69
CA GLY A 375 19.56 -16.60 3.69
C GLY A 375 18.61 -17.75 3.31
N GLY A 376 18.76 -18.35 2.12
CA GLY A 376 17.87 -19.35 1.59
C GLY A 376 17.51 -19.11 0.13
N ARG A 377 16.46 -19.76 -0.35
CA ARG A 377 16.00 -19.60 -1.74
C ARG A 377 15.25 -18.28 -1.90
N ILE A 378 15.69 -17.45 -2.83
CA ILE A 378 15.13 -16.15 -3.17
C ILE A 378 14.19 -16.31 -4.35
N HIS A 379 12.94 -15.88 -4.22
CA HIS A 379 11.99 -15.84 -5.32
C HIS A 379 12.14 -14.51 -6.08
N ALA A 380 12.27 -14.57 -7.40
CA ALA A 380 12.26 -13.41 -8.27
C ALA A 380 11.29 -13.61 -9.43
N LEU A 381 10.66 -12.54 -9.86
CA LEU A 381 9.76 -12.48 -11.00
C LEU A 381 10.45 -11.78 -12.17
N VAL A 382 10.47 -12.42 -13.32
CA VAL A 382 11.18 -11.92 -14.52
C VAL A 382 10.19 -11.63 -15.63
N GLN A 383 10.23 -10.42 -16.18
CA GLN A 383 9.54 -10.02 -17.41
C GLN A 383 10.57 -9.64 -18.48
N LYS A 384 10.31 -10.00 -19.73
CA LYS A 384 11.16 -9.63 -20.86
C LYS A 384 10.33 -9.43 -22.12
N PRO A 385 10.74 -8.57 -23.05
CA PRO A 385 10.03 -8.39 -24.31
C PRO A 385 9.85 -9.71 -25.05
N ALA A 386 8.68 -9.95 -25.61
CA ALA A 386 8.38 -11.18 -26.35
C ALA A 386 9.34 -11.36 -27.54
N GLY A 387 9.97 -12.53 -27.61
CA GLY A 387 10.92 -12.86 -28.70
C GLY A 387 12.25 -12.11 -28.67
N ALA A 388 12.54 -11.38 -27.59
CA ALA A 388 13.82 -10.67 -27.46
C ALA A 388 15.00 -11.63 -27.37
N THR A 389 16.12 -11.23 -27.94
CA THR A 389 17.40 -11.97 -27.89
C THR A 389 18.20 -11.50 -26.67
N THR A 390 18.55 -12.40 -25.79
CA THR A 390 19.40 -12.11 -24.61
C THR A 390 20.91 -12.13 -24.99
N PRO A 391 21.80 -11.46 -24.22
CA PRO A 391 21.49 -10.71 -23.00
C PRO A 391 20.82 -9.36 -23.27
N LEU A 392 19.98 -8.93 -22.32
CA LEU A 392 19.21 -7.69 -22.41
C LEU A 392 19.71 -6.63 -21.41
N PRO A 393 19.56 -5.31 -21.70
CA PRO A 393 19.59 -4.32 -20.65
C PRO A 393 18.52 -4.69 -19.62
N THR A 394 18.89 -4.67 -18.33
CA THR A 394 18.05 -5.26 -17.29
C THR A 394 17.85 -4.29 -16.13
N VAL A 395 16.61 -4.13 -15.77
CA VAL A 395 16.15 -3.34 -14.61
C VAL A 395 15.88 -4.29 -13.44
N PHE A 396 16.57 -4.07 -12.33
CA PHE A 396 16.25 -4.67 -11.04
C PHE A 396 15.33 -3.68 -10.32
N ASP A 397 14.04 -3.96 -10.35
CA ASP A 397 12.98 -3.16 -9.75
C ASP A 397 12.67 -3.72 -8.37
N ILE A 398 13.05 -2.95 -7.34
CA ILE A 398 13.06 -3.38 -5.94
C ILE A 398 11.88 -2.76 -5.22
N HIS A 399 11.01 -3.60 -4.65
CA HIS A 399 9.83 -3.15 -3.94
C HIS A 399 10.16 -2.37 -2.67
N GLY A 400 9.23 -1.52 -2.26
CA GLY A 400 9.25 -0.80 -0.99
C GLY A 400 8.71 -1.64 0.17
N GLY A 401 8.48 -0.99 1.29
CA GLY A 401 7.94 -1.63 2.49
C GLY A 401 8.78 -1.33 3.73
N PRO A 402 9.64 -2.24 4.22
CA PRO A 402 10.16 -3.50 3.65
C PRO A 402 9.18 -4.68 3.62
N THR A 403 8.19 -4.69 4.51
CA THR A 403 7.20 -5.76 4.68
C THR A 403 6.13 -5.70 3.58
N TRP A 404 6.54 -6.04 2.38
CA TRP A 404 5.75 -6.14 1.15
C TRP A 404 6.30 -7.27 0.29
N HIS A 405 5.70 -7.56 -0.85
CA HIS A 405 6.26 -8.48 -1.85
C HIS A 405 5.81 -8.13 -3.26
N ASP A 406 6.63 -8.46 -4.23
CA ASP A 406 6.25 -8.46 -5.63
C ASP A 406 5.43 -9.69 -5.98
N SER A 407 4.35 -9.49 -6.72
CA SER A 407 3.42 -10.55 -7.14
C SER A 407 3.21 -10.57 -8.65
N ASP A 408 2.56 -11.63 -9.16
CA ASP A 408 2.05 -11.72 -10.52
C ASP A 408 0.83 -10.81 -10.67
N SER A 409 1.07 -9.50 -10.61
CA SER A 409 0.06 -8.45 -10.75
C SER A 409 0.46 -7.42 -11.80
N PHE A 410 -0.55 -6.72 -12.36
CA PHE A 410 -0.32 -5.72 -13.38
C PHE A 410 0.28 -4.44 -12.82
N ALA A 411 1.45 -4.08 -13.34
CA ALA A 411 2.12 -2.83 -12.99
C ALA A 411 2.56 -2.07 -14.25
N ALA A 412 2.13 -0.79 -14.37
CA ALA A 412 2.43 0.03 -15.55
C ALA A 412 3.90 0.42 -15.65
N GLY A 413 4.61 0.57 -14.52
CA GLY A 413 6.04 0.88 -14.46
C GLY A 413 6.90 -0.23 -15.09
N PRO A 414 6.89 -1.45 -14.53
CA PRO A 414 7.57 -2.60 -15.15
C PRO A 414 7.21 -2.82 -16.62
N ALA A 415 5.91 -2.69 -16.96
CA ALA A 415 5.46 -2.81 -18.35
C ALA A 415 6.05 -1.72 -19.27
N ALA A 416 6.28 -0.49 -18.76
CA ALA A 416 6.93 0.57 -19.53
C ALA A 416 8.40 0.23 -19.83
N TRP A 417 9.13 -0.33 -18.89
CA TRP A 417 10.51 -0.80 -19.13
C TRP A 417 10.55 -1.91 -20.18
N VAL A 418 9.63 -2.90 -20.10
CA VAL A 418 9.51 -3.97 -21.09
C VAL A 418 9.24 -3.42 -22.49
N ASP A 419 8.34 -2.43 -22.63
CA ASP A 419 8.04 -1.78 -23.92
C ASP A 419 9.27 -1.07 -24.53
N HIS A 420 10.22 -0.64 -23.68
CA HIS A 420 11.47 0.00 -24.12
C HIS A 420 12.63 -1.00 -24.32
N GLY A 421 12.34 -2.30 -24.29
CA GLY A 421 13.31 -3.34 -24.63
C GLY A 421 14.14 -3.87 -23.46
N TYR A 422 13.81 -3.52 -22.23
CA TYR A 422 14.48 -4.00 -21.03
C TYR A 422 13.87 -5.32 -20.53
N ALA A 423 14.71 -6.17 -19.93
CA ALA A 423 14.22 -7.16 -18.98
C ALA A 423 14.00 -6.47 -17.64
N VAL A 424 12.98 -6.93 -16.89
CA VAL A 424 12.67 -6.46 -15.53
C VAL A 424 12.74 -7.65 -14.59
N VAL A 425 13.54 -7.53 -13.53
CA VAL A 425 13.72 -8.52 -12.47
C VAL A 425 13.23 -7.90 -11.16
N ARG A 426 12.18 -8.47 -10.57
CA ARG A 426 11.62 -8.07 -9.29
C ARG A 426 11.97 -9.11 -8.24
N VAL A 427 12.56 -8.68 -7.12
CA VAL A 427 13.21 -9.58 -6.15
C VAL A 427 12.46 -9.57 -4.84
N ASN A 428 11.93 -10.72 -4.40
CA ASN A 428 11.38 -10.91 -3.07
C ASN A 428 12.51 -11.28 -2.09
N TYR A 429 13.27 -10.26 -1.70
CA TYR A 429 14.41 -10.35 -0.77
C TYR A 429 13.96 -10.65 0.66
N ARG A 430 14.89 -11.02 1.56
CA ARG A 430 14.60 -11.11 3.01
C ARG A 430 14.02 -9.80 3.54
N GLY A 431 12.88 -9.89 4.23
CA GLY A 431 11.99 -8.78 4.58
C GLY A 431 10.64 -8.86 3.86
N SER A 432 10.57 -9.54 2.70
CA SER A 432 9.32 -9.70 1.96
C SER A 432 8.33 -10.59 2.69
N THR A 433 7.02 -10.25 2.58
CA THR A 433 5.90 -11.06 3.09
C THR A 433 5.58 -12.23 2.15
N GLY A 434 4.79 -13.21 2.61
CA GLY A 434 4.38 -14.36 1.80
C GLY A 434 5.36 -15.53 1.78
N TYR A 435 6.50 -15.41 2.50
CA TYR A 435 7.56 -16.43 2.57
C TYR A 435 7.81 -16.90 4.01
N GLY A 436 6.91 -16.56 4.92
CA GLY A 436 6.98 -16.90 6.32
C GLY A 436 7.76 -15.89 7.17
N ARG A 437 7.47 -15.92 8.48
CA ARG A 437 7.94 -14.93 9.44
C ARG A 437 9.46 -14.85 9.55
N GLU A 438 10.17 -15.99 9.51
CA GLU A 438 11.64 -15.97 9.55
C GLU A 438 12.27 -15.18 8.40
N TRP A 439 11.61 -15.19 7.22
CA TRP A 439 12.02 -14.40 6.06
C TRP A 439 11.71 -12.92 6.27
N THR A 440 10.52 -12.61 6.76
CA THR A 440 10.07 -11.23 6.99
C THR A 440 10.88 -10.55 8.12
N ASP A 441 11.12 -11.24 9.24
CA ASP A 441 11.82 -10.69 10.41
C ASP A 441 13.36 -10.67 10.26
N ALA A 442 13.90 -11.21 9.17
CA ALA A 442 15.34 -11.33 8.96
C ALA A 442 16.10 -9.99 8.96
N LEU A 443 15.40 -8.86 8.76
CA LEU A 443 16.01 -7.52 8.66
C LEU A 443 16.57 -6.99 9.97
N LYS A 444 16.09 -7.46 11.12
CA LYS A 444 16.43 -6.88 12.44
C LYS A 444 17.95 -6.73 12.62
N HIS A 445 18.37 -5.52 12.91
CA HIS A 445 19.74 -5.07 13.20
C HIS A 445 20.72 -5.06 12.00
N ARG A 446 20.29 -5.45 10.80
CA ARG A 446 21.11 -5.45 9.57
C ARG A 446 20.37 -4.89 8.35
N VAL A 447 19.56 -3.90 8.63
CA VAL A 447 18.68 -3.21 7.65
C VAL A 447 19.45 -2.74 6.42
N GLY A 448 18.95 -3.03 5.25
CA GLY A 448 19.52 -2.70 3.94
C GLY A 448 20.66 -3.62 3.50
N LEU A 449 21.41 -4.18 4.43
CA LEU A 449 22.59 -4.96 4.10
C LEU A 449 22.27 -6.39 3.66
N ILE A 450 21.33 -7.04 4.34
CA ILE A 450 20.95 -8.42 3.98
C ILE A 450 20.06 -8.48 2.77
N GLU A 451 19.21 -7.48 2.53
CA GLU A 451 18.43 -7.34 1.32
C GLU A 451 19.35 -7.19 0.10
N LEU A 452 20.40 -6.37 0.21
CA LEU A 452 21.39 -6.20 -0.87
C LEU A 452 22.24 -7.45 -1.12
N GLU A 453 22.46 -8.31 -0.11
CA GLU A 453 23.06 -9.64 -0.31
C GLU A 453 22.18 -10.52 -1.21
N ASP A 454 20.86 -10.51 -1.01
CA ASP A 454 19.89 -11.27 -1.81
C ASP A 454 19.77 -10.70 -3.23
N ILE A 455 19.66 -9.38 -3.36
CA ILE A 455 19.60 -8.68 -4.65
C ILE A 455 20.88 -8.97 -5.47
N ALA A 456 22.06 -8.98 -4.82
CA ALA A 456 23.32 -9.31 -5.48
C ALA A 456 23.36 -10.76 -5.97
N ALA A 457 22.81 -11.72 -5.22
CA ALA A 457 22.72 -13.11 -5.65
C ALA A 457 21.82 -13.27 -6.89
N VAL A 458 20.67 -12.59 -6.92
CA VAL A 458 19.77 -12.61 -8.09
C VAL A 458 20.40 -11.89 -9.29
N ARG A 459 21.13 -10.80 -9.06
CA ARG A 459 21.90 -10.13 -10.12
C ARG A 459 22.94 -11.06 -10.74
N GLU A 460 23.73 -11.76 -9.91
CA GLU A 460 24.74 -12.70 -10.39
C GLU A 460 24.09 -13.83 -11.20
N TRP A 461 22.96 -14.37 -10.73
CA TRP A 461 22.19 -15.34 -11.50
C TRP A 461 21.75 -14.77 -12.85
N ALA A 462 21.20 -13.55 -12.89
CA ALA A 462 20.70 -12.95 -14.14
C ALA A 462 21.83 -12.77 -15.18
N VAL A 463 23.03 -12.40 -14.75
CA VAL A 463 24.20 -12.26 -15.61
C VAL A 463 24.71 -13.65 -16.06
N THR A 464 24.90 -14.58 -15.13
CA THR A 464 25.49 -15.91 -15.45
C THR A 464 24.55 -16.80 -16.26
N SER A 465 23.23 -16.64 -16.12
CA SER A 465 22.23 -17.30 -16.96
C SER A 465 22.16 -16.74 -18.39
N GLY A 466 22.80 -15.59 -18.64
CA GLY A 466 22.75 -14.90 -19.92
C GLY A 466 21.48 -14.08 -20.15
N LEU A 467 20.65 -13.86 -19.14
CA LEU A 467 19.48 -12.97 -19.21
C LEU A 467 19.93 -11.50 -19.34
N ALA A 468 20.77 -11.08 -18.39
CA ALA A 468 21.16 -9.69 -18.22
C ALA A 468 22.53 -9.39 -18.83
N ASP A 469 22.63 -8.24 -19.50
CA ASP A 469 23.90 -7.68 -19.96
C ASP A 469 24.63 -7.01 -18.78
N PRO A 470 25.82 -7.48 -18.38
CA PRO A 470 26.53 -6.97 -17.21
C PRO A 470 26.89 -5.48 -17.30
N ASP A 471 26.98 -4.92 -18.51
CA ASP A 471 27.32 -3.53 -18.75
C ASP A 471 26.11 -2.61 -18.80
N ARG A 472 24.88 -3.16 -18.68
CA ARG A 472 23.61 -2.43 -18.80
C ARG A 472 22.61 -2.84 -17.70
N LEU A 473 23.04 -2.71 -16.43
CA LEU A 473 22.25 -3.05 -15.26
C LEU A 473 21.77 -1.80 -14.54
N ILE A 474 20.46 -1.70 -14.35
CA ILE A 474 19.80 -0.63 -13.59
C ILE A 474 19.33 -1.18 -12.26
N LEU A 475 19.67 -0.51 -11.15
CA LEU A 475 19.04 -0.72 -9.85
C LEU A 475 18.01 0.38 -9.65
N THR A 476 16.75 0.02 -9.40
CA THR A 476 15.66 0.99 -9.20
C THR A 476 14.70 0.52 -8.13
N GLY A 477 13.95 1.46 -7.57
CA GLY A 477 12.87 1.21 -6.64
C GLY A 477 12.33 2.49 -6.02
N GLY A 478 11.19 2.35 -5.33
CA GLY A 478 10.55 3.44 -4.60
C GLY A 478 10.57 3.20 -3.10
N SER A 479 10.58 4.29 -2.29
CA SER A 479 10.55 4.20 -0.83
C SER A 479 11.71 3.34 -0.31
N TRP A 480 11.43 2.24 0.38
CA TRP A 480 12.45 1.28 0.81
C TRP A 480 13.27 0.73 -0.37
N GLY A 481 12.67 0.47 -1.53
CA GLY A 481 13.40 0.08 -2.74
C GLY A 481 14.31 1.20 -3.27
N GLY A 482 13.90 2.45 -3.15
CA GLY A 482 14.74 3.63 -3.41
C GLY A 482 15.90 3.75 -2.44
N TYR A 483 15.67 3.48 -1.17
CA TYR A 483 16.69 3.34 -0.12
C TYR A 483 17.72 2.28 -0.50
N LEU A 484 17.27 1.07 -0.82
CA LEU A 484 18.14 -0.04 -1.24
C LEU A 484 18.91 0.30 -2.53
N THR A 485 18.30 1.08 -3.43
CA THR A 485 18.98 1.58 -4.63
C THR A 485 20.18 2.45 -4.25
N LEU A 486 19.99 3.49 -3.44
CA LEU A 486 21.08 4.39 -3.05
C LEU A 486 22.14 3.67 -2.20
N LEU A 487 21.74 2.80 -1.28
CA LEU A 487 22.66 2.01 -0.46
C LEU A 487 23.46 1.02 -1.33
N GLY A 488 22.81 0.37 -2.30
CA GLY A 488 23.44 -0.56 -3.25
C GLY A 488 24.47 0.10 -4.14
N LEU A 489 24.19 1.32 -4.64
CA LEU A 489 25.18 2.07 -5.44
C LEU A 489 26.44 2.42 -4.63
N GLY A 490 26.31 2.67 -3.32
CA GLY A 490 27.43 3.02 -2.46
C GLY A 490 28.22 1.81 -1.97
N THR A 491 27.52 0.74 -1.57
CA THR A 491 28.14 -0.49 -1.03
C THR A 491 28.63 -1.47 -2.12
N GLN A 492 28.08 -1.38 -3.32
CA GLN A 492 28.38 -2.24 -4.48
C GLN A 492 28.72 -1.40 -5.72
N PRO A 493 29.73 -0.49 -5.66
CA PRO A 493 29.93 0.57 -6.65
C PRO A 493 30.31 0.09 -8.06
N ASP A 494 30.69 -1.16 -8.23
CA ASP A 494 31.03 -1.78 -9.51
C ASP A 494 29.94 -2.72 -10.04
N ALA A 495 28.82 -2.86 -9.32
CA ALA A 495 27.79 -3.83 -9.65
C ALA A 495 26.72 -3.26 -10.60
N TRP A 496 26.49 -1.95 -10.60
CA TRP A 496 25.37 -1.30 -11.24
C TRP A 496 25.83 -0.24 -12.24
N THR A 497 25.22 -0.21 -13.42
CA THR A 497 25.56 0.78 -14.46
C THR A 497 24.95 2.15 -14.14
N LEU A 498 23.74 2.18 -13.57
CA LEU A 498 23.11 3.38 -13.04
C LEU A 498 22.06 3.02 -11.97
N GLY A 499 21.64 4.02 -11.19
CA GLY A 499 20.57 3.89 -10.21
C GLY A 499 19.46 4.93 -10.39
N ILE A 500 18.21 4.49 -10.14
CA ILE A 500 17.02 5.34 -10.20
C ILE A 500 16.26 5.15 -8.87
N ALA A 501 16.26 6.15 -8.00
CA ALA A 501 15.66 6.08 -6.68
C ALA A 501 14.46 7.03 -6.57
N ALA A 502 13.27 6.49 -6.34
CA ALA A 502 12.08 7.28 -6.08
C ALA A 502 11.82 7.37 -4.57
N VAL A 503 11.60 8.58 -4.06
CA VAL A 503 11.29 8.89 -2.65
C VAL A 503 12.11 8.07 -1.64
N PRO A 504 13.46 8.07 -1.75
CA PRO A 504 14.32 7.20 -0.97
C PRO A 504 14.58 7.71 0.46
N VAL A 505 14.92 6.79 1.38
CA VAL A 505 15.74 7.15 2.53
C VAL A 505 17.20 7.24 2.08
N ALA A 506 17.81 8.41 2.18
CA ALA A 506 19.17 8.70 1.68
C ALA A 506 20.16 9.05 2.79
N ASP A 507 19.70 9.65 3.88
CA ASP A 507 20.43 9.90 5.12
C ASP A 507 19.56 9.44 6.30
N TYR A 508 19.85 8.25 6.79
CA TYR A 508 18.97 7.56 7.74
C TYR A 508 18.84 8.29 9.09
N VAL A 509 19.89 8.95 9.55
CA VAL A 509 19.85 9.73 10.82
C VAL A 509 18.94 10.95 10.67
N THR A 510 19.09 11.69 9.58
CA THR A 510 18.23 12.87 9.32
C THR A 510 16.78 12.44 9.05
N ALA A 511 16.56 11.32 8.32
CA ALA A 511 15.23 10.77 8.08
C ALA A 511 14.53 10.48 9.42
N TYR A 512 15.15 9.72 10.31
CA TYR A 512 14.61 9.39 11.63
C TYR A 512 14.15 10.62 12.44
N HIS A 513 14.89 11.73 12.37
CA HIS A 513 14.49 12.94 13.12
C HIS A 513 13.32 13.69 12.50
N ASP A 514 13.13 13.57 11.19
CA ASP A 514 12.16 14.38 10.43
C ASP A 514 10.89 13.63 10.04
N GLU A 515 10.90 12.30 10.00
CA GLU A 515 9.78 11.47 9.59
C GLU A 515 8.68 11.38 10.66
N MET A 516 7.51 10.90 10.26
CA MET A 516 6.37 10.69 11.15
C MET A 516 6.67 9.61 12.22
N GLU A 517 6.04 9.73 13.41
CA GLU A 517 6.35 8.87 14.58
C GLU A 517 6.15 7.37 14.30
N ALA A 518 5.21 6.99 13.45
CA ALA A 518 5.00 5.59 13.08
C ALA A 518 6.25 4.96 12.42
N LEU A 519 6.96 5.72 11.58
CA LEU A 519 8.21 5.26 10.97
C LEU A 519 9.38 5.27 11.96
N LYS A 520 9.47 6.27 12.84
CA LYS A 520 10.46 6.27 13.94
C LYS A 520 10.31 5.02 14.81
N ALA A 521 9.08 4.61 15.11
CA ALA A 521 8.82 3.39 15.89
C ALA A 521 9.28 2.13 15.14
N MET A 522 9.00 2.04 13.84
CA MET A 522 9.48 0.95 12.98
C MET A 522 11.02 0.91 12.96
N ASP A 523 11.66 2.05 12.77
CA ASP A 523 13.12 2.15 12.74
C ASP A 523 13.76 1.73 14.08
N ARG A 524 13.18 2.16 15.21
CA ARG A 524 13.63 1.70 16.53
C ARG A 524 13.55 0.18 16.67
N THR A 525 12.49 -0.42 16.16
CA THR A 525 12.32 -1.89 16.16
C THR A 525 13.34 -2.58 15.26
N LEU A 526 13.50 -2.12 14.02
CA LEU A 526 14.38 -2.73 13.04
C LEU A 526 15.86 -2.55 13.39
N LEU A 527 16.25 -1.37 13.86
CA LEU A 527 17.64 -1.05 14.21
C LEU A 527 17.97 -1.33 15.67
N GLY A 528 16.92 -1.52 16.52
CA GLY A 528 17.09 -1.89 17.94
C GLY A 528 17.40 -0.72 18.85
N GLY A 529 16.92 0.49 18.54
CA GLY A 529 17.07 1.71 19.33
C GLY A 529 17.11 2.96 18.47
N THR A 530 17.27 4.13 19.10
CA THR A 530 17.39 5.43 18.44
C THR A 530 18.79 5.63 17.82
N PRO A 531 18.98 6.64 16.95
CA PRO A 531 20.32 6.99 16.43
C PRO A 531 21.36 7.28 17.52
N GLU A 532 20.93 7.81 18.67
CA GLU A 532 21.81 8.09 19.81
C GLU A 532 22.20 6.83 20.58
N GLU A 533 21.32 5.82 20.63
CA GLU A 533 21.53 4.56 21.34
C GLU A 533 22.34 3.56 20.50
N VAL A 534 22.09 3.52 19.19
CA VAL A 534 22.72 2.57 18.25
C VAL A 534 23.32 3.25 17.02
N PRO A 535 24.17 4.27 17.16
CA PRO A 535 24.66 5.11 16.06
C PRO A 535 25.38 4.32 14.97
N GLU A 536 26.05 3.23 15.32
CA GLU A 536 26.77 2.40 14.35
C GLU A 536 25.83 1.67 13.39
N ARG A 537 24.63 1.26 13.87
CA ARG A 537 23.63 0.60 13.03
C ARG A 537 22.98 1.58 12.05
N PHE A 538 22.62 2.77 12.51
CA PHE A 538 22.13 3.84 11.63
C PHE A 538 23.18 4.23 10.59
N SER A 539 24.42 4.40 10.99
CA SER A 539 25.50 4.72 10.05
C SER A 539 25.73 3.61 9.02
N ALA A 540 25.73 2.34 9.44
CA ALA A 540 25.92 1.20 8.54
C ALA A 540 24.76 1.03 7.54
N SER A 541 23.55 1.41 7.92
CA SER A 541 22.34 1.36 7.10
C SER A 541 22.10 2.63 6.28
N SER A 542 22.86 3.72 6.51
CA SER A 542 22.64 5.00 5.82
C SER A 542 23.36 5.06 4.47
N PRO A 543 22.65 5.29 3.35
CA PRO A 543 23.26 5.52 2.04
C PRO A 543 24.30 6.65 2.04
N LEU A 544 24.05 7.73 2.82
CA LEU A 544 24.97 8.87 2.93
C LEU A 544 26.37 8.45 3.40
N THR A 545 26.48 7.40 4.21
CA THR A 545 27.76 6.86 4.67
C THR A 545 28.66 6.42 3.51
N TYR A 546 28.06 5.92 2.45
CA TYR A 546 28.77 5.32 1.31
C TYR A 546 28.73 6.20 0.05
N VAL A 547 28.19 7.40 0.12
CA VAL A 547 28.00 8.27 -1.05
C VAL A 547 29.32 8.57 -1.78
N ASP A 548 30.44 8.61 -1.08
CA ASP A 548 31.75 8.87 -1.68
C ASP A 548 32.28 7.70 -2.52
N ALA A 549 31.71 6.51 -2.38
CA ALA A 549 32.06 5.33 -3.19
C ALA A 549 31.18 5.20 -4.46
N VAL A 550 30.08 5.93 -4.56
CA VAL A 550 29.17 5.89 -5.73
C VAL A 550 29.90 6.28 -7.01
N LYS A 551 29.88 5.42 -8.02
CA LYS A 551 30.51 5.64 -9.33
C LYS A 551 29.50 5.85 -10.45
N SER A 552 28.35 5.22 -10.31
CA SER A 552 27.28 5.18 -11.31
C SER A 552 26.49 6.49 -11.34
N PRO A 553 25.95 6.91 -12.48
CA PRO A 553 24.95 7.97 -12.55
C PRO A 553 23.73 7.68 -11.65
N VAL A 554 23.22 8.70 -10.99
CA VAL A 554 22.09 8.60 -10.04
C VAL A 554 20.96 9.52 -10.47
N TYR A 555 19.75 8.97 -10.58
CA TYR A 555 18.52 9.76 -10.68
C TYR A 555 17.72 9.62 -9.38
N ILE A 556 17.22 10.76 -8.86
CA ILE A 556 16.38 10.78 -7.67
C ILE A 556 15.10 11.56 -7.97
N SER A 557 13.94 10.98 -7.67
CA SER A 557 12.68 11.70 -7.61
C SER A 557 12.18 11.79 -6.17
N ALA A 558 11.62 12.96 -5.78
CA ALA A 558 11.22 13.23 -4.40
C ALA A 558 9.96 14.11 -4.34
N GLY A 559 9.02 13.74 -3.48
CA GLY A 559 7.90 14.58 -3.07
C GLY A 559 8.36 15.62 -2.06
N VAL A 560 7.98 16.89 -2.25
CA VAL A 560 8.41 17.95 -1.32
C VAL A 560 7.62 17.96 -0.02
N ASN A 561 6.43 17.33 -0.02
CA ASN A 561 5.53 17.22 1.13
C ASN A 561 5.53 15.80 1.76
N ASP A 562 6.53 14.98 1.45
CA ASP A 562 6.62 13.59 1.88
C ASP A 562 6.90 13.47 3.39
N PRO A 563 5.95 12.95 4.23
CA PRO A 563 6.15 12.79 5.66
C PRO A 563 6.90 11.50 6.02
N ARG A 564 6.99 10.57 5.05
CA ARG A 564 7.64 9.26 5.23
C ARG A 564 9.13 9.30 4.91
N CYS A 565 9.48 10.02 3.83
CA CYS A 565 10.87 10.23 3.40
C CYS A 565 11.13 11.73 3.22
N PRO A 566 11.21 12.51 4.31
CA PRO A 566 11.27 13.97 4.27
C PRO A 566 12.43 14.50 3.43
N ILE A 567 12.18 15.57 2.68
CA ILE A 567 13.06 16.05 1.62
C ILE A 567 14.49 16.41 2.11
N ARG A 568 14.66 16.87 3.36
CA ARG A 568 15.96 17.34 3.89
C ARG A 568 17.04 16.26 3.86
N GLN A 569 16.70 15.01 4.17
CA GLN A 569 17.64 13.90 4.15
C GLN A 569 18.10 13.54 2.71
N ILE A 570 17.21 13.74 1.72
CA ILE A 570 17.55 13.58 0.30
C ILE A 570 18.49 14.71 -0.13
N ASP A 571 18.22 15.96 0.28
CA ASP A 571 19.07 17.10 -0.03
C ASP A 571 20.50 16.93 0.53
N ASN A 572 20.66 16.38 1.75
CA ASN A 572 21.98 16.04 2.31
C ASN A 572 22.78 15.09 1.40
N TYR A 573 22.14 14.07 0.84
CA TYR A 573 22.77 13.13 -0.09
C TYR A 573 23.14 13.80 -1.42
N VAL A 574 22.24 14.58 -1.99
CA VAL A 574 22.42 15.33 -3.23
C VAL A 574 23.57 16.34 -3.11
N ASP A 575 23.66 17.05 -2.00
CA ASP A 575 24.75 18.00 -1.72
C ASP A 575 26.12 17.29 -1.72
N ARG A 576 26.20 16.07 -1.19
CA ARG A 576 27.44 15.26 -1.22
C ARG A 576 27.77 14.80 -2.63
N LEU A 577 26.80 14.37 -3.44
CA LEU A 577 27.02 14.04 -4.87
C LEU A 577 27.53 15.27 -5.63
N THR A 578 26.90 16.43 -5.41
CA THR A 578 27.28 17.70 -6.04
C THR A 578 28.70 18.10 -5.66
N ALA A 579 29.08 18.02 -4.39
CA ALA A 579 30.40 18.42 -3.88
C ALA A 579 31.56 17.60 -4.48
N ARG A 580 31.26 16.42 -5.03
CA ARG A 580 32.26 15.55 -5.67
C ARG A 580 32.11 15.43 -7.19
N ASP A 581 31.33 16.32 -7.81
CA ASP A 581 31.04 16.33 -9.25
C ASP A 581 30.51 14.96 -9.78
N ALA A 582 29.79 14.19 -8.96
CA ALA A 582 29.18 12.95 -9.36
C ALA A 582 28.02 13.20 -10.33
N VAL A 583 27.85 12.34 -11.33
CA VAL A 583 26.76 12.46 -12.30
C VAL A 583 25.44 12.15 -11.61
N HIS A 584 24.55 13.14 -11.47
CA HIS A 584 23.24 12.94 -10.88
C HIS A 584 22.21 13.91 -11.46
N GLU A 585 20.94 13.52 -11.39
CA GLU A 585 19.76 14.35 -11.69
C GLU A 585 18.74 14.19 -10.57
N VAL A 586 18.07 15.29 -10.22
CA VAL A 586 17.05 15.30 -9.16
C VAL A 586 15.77 15.93 -9.65
N TYR A 587 14.67 15.24 -9.52
CA TYR A 587 13.35 15.75 -9.83
C TYR A 587 12.52 15.87 -8.54
N ARG A 588 12.06 17.08 -8.23
CA ARG A 588 11.18 17.37 -7.09
C ARG A 588 9.79 17.71 -7.59
N TYR A 589 8.76 17.08 -7.03
CA TYR A 589 7.36 17.31 -7.38
C TYR A 589 6.56 17.74 -6.15
N ASP A 590 5.50 18.51 -6.40
CA ASP A 590 4.64 19.10 -5.35
C ASP A 590 3.53 18.11 -4.97
N ALA A 591 3.88 17.07 -4.22
CA ALA A 591 3.01 16.08 -3.61
C ALA A 591 3.77 15.37 -2.47
N GLY A 592 3.10 14.42 -1.81
CA GLY A 592 3.66 13.59 -0.74
C GLY A 592 4.51 12.41 -1.23
N HIS A 593 4.39 11.25 -0.57
CA HIS A 593 5.17 10.03 -0.84
C HIS A 593 4.96 9.43 -2.24
N GLY A 594 3.93 9.87 -2.96
CA GLY A 594 3.64 9.53 -4.35
C GLY A 594 2.65 10.52 -4.93
N SER A 595 2.56 10.58 -6.27
CA SER A 595 1.57 11.41 -6.93
C SER A 595 0.35 10.60 -7.33
N LEU A 596 -0.84 11.10 -7.02
CA LEU A 596 -2.11 10.56 -7.51
C LEU A 596 -2.55 11.19 -8.83
N VAL A 597 -1.77 12.13 -9.38
CA VAL A 597 -2.02 12.79 -10.67
C VAL A 597 -1.37 11.98 -11.79
N VAL A 598 -2.19 11.53 -12.75
CA VAL A 598 -1.75 10.66 -13.85
C VAL A 598 -0.67 11.31 -14.71
N ASP A 599 -0.82 12.58 -15.06
CA ASP A 599 0.17 13.30 -15.88
C ASP A 599 1.53 13.44 -15.17
N GLU A 600 1.51 13.61 -13.84
CA GLU A 600 2.73 13.66 -13.04
C GLU A 600 3.44 12.30 -13.03
N ARG A 601 2.71 11.20 -12.84
CA ARG A 601 3.25 9.84 -12.89
C ARG A 601 3.87 9.51 -14.26
N ILE A 602 3.19 9.90 -15.35
CA ILE A 602 3.71 9.76 -16.72
C ILE A 602 5.00 10.55 -16.90
N LYS A 603 5.06 11.77 -16.37
CA LYS A 603 6.25 12.63 -16.42
C LYS A 603 7.41 11.98 -15.67
N GLN A 604 7.19 11.44 -14.48
CA GLN A 604 8.22 10.76 -13.69
C GLN A 604 8.81 9.58 -14.48
N VAL A 605 7.98 8.67 -14.97
CA VAL A 605 8.43 7.51 -15.77
C VAL A 605 9.17 7.95 -17.05
N ARG A 606 8.70 9.00 -17.71
CA ARG A 606 9.40 9.55 -18.88
C ARG A 606 10.81 10.05 -18.54
N LEU A 607 10.97 10.76 -17.44
CA LEU A 607 12.27 11.25 -16.97
C LEU A 607 13.22 10.09 -16.62
N GLU A 608 12.72 9.03 -15.99
CA GLU A 608 13.48 7.82 -15.68
C GLU A 608 13.96 7.10 -16.95
N LEU A 609 13.06 6.89 -17.92
CA LEU A 609 13.37 6.27 -19.21
C LEU A 609 14.39 7.12 -20.01
N ASP A 610 14.21 8.44 -20.03
CA ASP A 610 15.11 9.37 -20.69
C ASP A 610 16.50 9.37 -20.03
N PHE A 611 16.56 9.32 -18.70
CA PHE A 611 17.82 9.21 -17.96
C PHE A 611 18.54 7.89 -18.30
N ALA A 612 17.84 6.78 -18.25
CA ALA A 612 18.39 5.47 -18.58
C ALA A 612 18.91 5.42 -20.03
N SER A 613 18.13 5.91 -20.98
CA SER A 613 18.51 5.93 -22.40
C SER A 613 19.79 6.73 -22.64
N ARG A 614 19.95 7.89 -22.01
CA ARG A 614 21.16 8.73 -22.16
C ARG A 614 22.42 8.07 -21.61
N HIS A 615 22.30 7.32 -20.52
CA HIS A 615 23.47 6.75 -19.83
C HIS A 615 23.81 5.33 -20.30
N LEU A 616 22.86 4.57 -20.84
CA LEU A 616 23.10 3.23 -21.39
C LEU A 616 23.40 3.22 -22.88
N GLN A 617 23.37 4.37 -23.58
CA GLN A 617 23.64 4.51 -25.00
C GLN A 617 22.78 3.57 -25.88
N LEU A 618 21.48 3.52 -25.60
CA LEU A 618 20.49 2.70 -26.32
C LEU A 618 19.86 3.46 -27.48
#